data_bed788970f24316218300c676b6c1c4f
#
_entry.id   bed788970f24316218300c676b6c1c4f
#
_cell.length_a   1.000
_cell.length_b   1.000
_cell.length_c   1.000
_cell.angle_alpha   90.00
_cell.angle_beta   90.00
_cell.angle_gamma   90.00
#
_symmetry.space_group_name_H-M   'P 1'
#
loop_
_entity.id
_entity.type
_entity.pdbx_description
1 polymer ?
#
loop_
_entity_poly.entity_id
_entity_poly.type
_entity_poly.pdbx_seq_one_letter_code
_entity_poly.pdbx_strand_id
1 'polypeptide(L)'
;MSAGSERGAAATPGGLPAPCASKVELRLSCRHLLDRDPLTKSDPSVALLQQAQGQWVQVGRTEVVRSSLHPVFSKVFTVDYYFEEVQRLRFEVYDTHGPSGFSCQEDDFLGGMECTLGQIVAQKKVTRPLLLKFGRNAGKSTITVIAEDISGNNGYVELSFRARKLDDKDLFSKSDPFLELYRVNDDQGLQLVYRTEVVKNNLNPVWEAFKVSLSSLCSCEETRPLKCLVWDYDSRGKHDFIGEFSTTFEEMQKAFEEGQAQWDCVNPKYKQKRRSYKNSGVVVLADLKFHRVYSFLDYIMGGCQIHFTVAIDFTASNGDPRNSCSLHYINPYQPNEYLKALVSVGEICQDYDSDKRFSALGFGARIPPKYEASRAWWRPTRTACPGSSSTAPPTWRPSSPRWHAWRRPRRAPGKPLNTTSC
;
A
#
# COMPACT_ATOMS: atom_id res chain seq x y z
N MET A 1 -37.78 -40.22 23.78
CA MET A 1 -38.31 -38.96 23.20
C MET A 1 -37.45 -37.83 23.70
N SER A 2 -36.50 -37.37 22.92
CA SER A 2 -35.76 -36.12 23.15
C SER A 2 -35.27 -35.64 21.80
N ALA A 3 -35.87 -34.55 21.34
CA ALA A 3 -35.56 -33.91 20.08
C ALA A 3 -34.31 -33.05 20.28
N GLY A 4 -33.22 -33.41 19.62
CA GLY A 4 -32.00 -32.58 19.51
C GLY A 4 -32.20 -31.51 18.47
N SER A 5 -32.24 -30.26 18.93
CA SER A 5 -32.22 -29.06 18.07
C SER A 5 -30.82 -28.82 17.55
N GLU A 6 -30.59 -29.07 16.27
CA GLU A 6 -29.41 -28.60 15.55
C GLU A 6 -29.52 -27.07 15.32
N ARG A 7 -28.73 -26.33 16.07
CA ARG A 7 -28.53 -24.90 15.80
C ARG A 7 -27.61 -24.77 14.61
N GLY A 8 -28.15 -24.31 13.50
CA GLY A 8 -27.38 -23.88 12.33
C GLY A 8 -26.36 -22.81 12.71
N ALA A 9 -25.09 -23.07 12.43
CA ALA A 9 -24.02 -22.10 12.56
C ALA A 9 -24.26 -20.98 11.55
N ALA A 10 -24.52 -19.77 12.04
CA ALA A 10 -24.57 -18.56 11.23
C ALA A 10 -23.18 -18.33 10.61
N ALA A 11 -23.12 -18.30 9.28
CA ALA A 11 -21.94 -17.89 8.55
C ALA A 11 -21.58 -16.46 8.95
N THR A 12 -20.41 -16.26 9.53
CA THR A 12 -19.80 -14.95 9.74
C THR A 12 -19.62 -14.29 8.40
N PRO A 13 -19.99 -13.00 8.21
CA PRO A 13 -19.72 -12.29 6.95
C PRO A 13 -18.22 -12.28 6.72
N GLY A 14 -17.81 -12.76 5.54
CA GLY A 14 -16.41 -12.85 5.15
C GLY A 14 -15.67 -11.54 5.36
N GLY A 15 -14.64 -11.56 6.21
CA GLY A 15 -13.69 -10.48 6.29
C GLY A 15 -13.14 -10.20 4.90
N LEU A 16 -13.09 -8.93 4.53
CA LEU A 16 -12.39 -8.49 3.32
C LEU A 16 -10.99 -9.11 3.34
N PRO A 17 -10.50 -9.67 2.23
CA PRO A 17 -9.14 -10.17 2.17
C PRO A 17 -8.21 -9.02 2.58
N ALA A 18 -7.25 -9.32 3.47
CA ALA A 18 -6.25 -8.36 3.89
C ALA A 18 -5.66 -7.69 2.63
N PRO A 19 -5.63 -6.35 2.54
CA PRO A 19 -5.04 -5.70 1.38
C PRO A 19 -3.61 -6.22 1.22
N CYS A 20 -3.20 -6.55 -0.01
CA CYS A 20 -1.80 -6.84 -0.30
C CYS A 20 -1.00 -5.65 0.22
N ALA A 21 -0.14 -5.86 1.22
CA ALA A 21 0.70 -4.81 1.74
C ALA A 21 1.51 -4.21 0.58
N SER A 22 1.46 -2.88 0.44
CA SER A 22 2.28 -2.22 -0.58
C SER A 22 3.75 -2.41 -0.22
N LYS A 23 4.58 -2.77 -1.20
CA LYS A 23 6.01 -2.98 -1.01
C LYS A 23 6.80 -2.02 -1.87
N VAL A 24 7.84 -1.46 -1.28
CA VAL A 24 8.71 -0.47 -1.94
C VAL A 24 10.14 -0.98 -1.91
N GLU A 25 10.81 -0.93 -3.06
CA GLU A 25 12.25 -1.10 -3.17
C GLU A 25 12.97 0.24 -3.04
N LEU A 26 14.00 0.27 -2.18
CA LEU A 26 14.86 1.42 -1.99
C LEU A 26 16.24 1.16 -2.57
N ARG A 27 16.66 2.02 -3.51
CA ARG A 27 17.99 2.01 -4.13
C ARG A 27 18.82 3.17 -3.62
N LEU A 28 20.07 2.92 -3.29
CA LEU A 28 20.94 3.88 -2.60
C LEU A 28 22.15 4.26 -3.47
N SER A 29 22.55 5.51 -3.34
CA SER A 29 23.83 6.01 -3.84
C SER A 29 24.33 7.18 -3.01
N CYS A 30 25.63 7.38 -2.91
CA CYS A 30 26.23 8.53 -2.23
C CYS A 30 27.12 9.34 -3.17
N ARG A 31 27.35 10.59 -2.82
CA ARG A 31 28.27 11.46 -3.53
C ARG A 31 29.09 12.32 -2.56
N HIS A 32 30.34 12.59 -2.95
CA HIS A 32 31.28 13.44 -2.20
C HIS A 32 31.44 13.00 -0.75
N LEU A 33 31.55 11.68 -0.51
CA LEU A 33 31.80 11.14 0.81
C LEU A 33 33.12 11.69 1.38
N LEU A 34 33.18 11.80 2.70
CA LEU A 34 34.41 12.17 3.38
C LEU A 34 35.46 11.08 3.14
N ASP A 35 36.66 11.53 2.79
CA ASP A 35 37.83 10.69 2.66
C ASP A 35 38.55 10.68 4.02
N ARG A 36 38.58 9.54 4.67
CA ARG A 36 39.20 9.38 5.98
C ARG A 36 40.52 8.62 5.93
N ASP A 37 40.74 7.89 4.84
CA ASP A 37 41.94 7.14 4.64
C ASP A 37 43.07 8.01 4.07
N PRO A 38 44.23 8.05 4.70
CA PRO A 38 45.33 8.88 4.21
C PRO A 38 46.00 8.35 2.93
N LEU A 39 45.82 7.07 2.59
CA LEU A 39 46.51 6.41 1.47
C LEU A 39 45.55 5.91 0.37
N THR A 40 44.32 5.64 0.70
CA THR A 40 43.29 5.11 -0.20
C THR A 40 41.98 5.88 -0.01
N LYS A 41 41.07 5.84 -0.97
CA LYS A 41 39.73 6.36 -0.77
C LYS A 41 38.95 5.41 0.13
N SER A 42 37.98 5.97 0.87
CA SER A 42 37.09 5.20 1.75
C SER A 42 36.37 4.06 1.03
N ASP A 43 36.11 2.98 1.76
CA ASP A 43 35.38 1.77 1.35
C ASP A 43 33.94 1.80 1.91
N PRO A 44 33.02 2.61 1.33
CA PRO A 44 31.73 2.88 1.94
C PRO A 44 30.74 1.72 1.84
N SER A 45 29.93 1.61 2.89
CA SER A 45 28.70 0.82 2.97
C SER A 45 27.61 1.60 3.69
N VAL A 46 26.35 1.25 3.50
CA VAL A 46 25.21 1.91 4.12
C VAL A 46 24.39 0.90 4.93
N ALA A 47 24.17 1.21 6.21
CA ALA A 47 23.20 0.52 7.04
C ALA A 47 21.85 1.24 6.97
N LEU A 48 20.78 0.50 6.71
CA LEU A 48 19.40 0.97 6.79
C LEU A 48 18.81 0.54 8.12
N LEU A 49 18.30 1.50 8.89
CA LEU A 49 17.61 1.27 10.15
C LEU A 49 16.18 1.81 10.05
N GLN A 50 15.25 1.11 10.68
CA GLN A 50 13.86 1.52 10.83
C GLN A 50 13.53 1.69 12.31
N GLN A 51 12.77 2.73 12.64
CA GLN A 51 12.29 2.93 13.99
C GLN A 51 11.11 2.00 14.27
N ALA A 52 11.27 1.12 15.24
CA ALA A 52 10.21 0.23 15.74
C ALA A 52 10.10 0.43 17.25
N GLN A 53 8.90 0.74 17.76
CA GLN A 53 8.62 0.94 19.18
C GLN A 53 9.59 1.93 19.87
N GLY A 54 9.95 2.99 19.15
CA GLY A 54 10.87 4.01 19.65
C GLY A 54 12.36 3.66 19.59
N GLN A 55 12.73 2.45 19.15
CA GLN A 55 14.11 2.00 18.99
C GLN A 55 14.48 1.85 17.52
N TRP A 56 15.77 2.07 17.19
CA TRP A 56 16.30 1.86 15.85
C TRP A 56 16.71 0.41 15.67
N VAL A 57 16.09 -0.27 14.71
CA VAL A 57 16.38 -1.67 14.35
C VAL A 57 16.99 -1.68 12.95
N GLN A 58 18.11 -2.34 12.79
CA GLN A 58 18.76 -2.48 11.50
C GLN A 58 17.97 -3.43 10.60
N VAL A 59 17.48 -2.91 9.47
CA VAL A 59 16.82 -3.68 8.42
C VAL A 59 17.83 -4.45 7.57
N GLY A 60 18.97 -3.82 7.31
CA GLY A 60 20.03 -4.44 6.55
C GLY A 60 21.19 -3.49 6.28
N ARG A 61 22.20 -4.00 5.55
CA ARG A 61 23.38 -3.24 5.13
C ARG A 61 23.69 -3.54 3.67
N THR A 62 24.20 -2.56 2.93
CA THR A 62 24.67 -2.74 1.54
C THR A 62 25.98 -3.52 1.51
N GLU A 63 26.38 -3.92 0.32
CA GLU A 63 27.77 -4.31 0.04
C GLU A 63 28.73 -3.13 0.28
N VAL A 64 30.01 -3.45 0.43
CA VAL A 64 31.10 -2.49 0.50
C VAL A 64 31.57 -2.15 -0.91
N VAL A 65 31.53 -0.88 -1.29
CA VAL A 65 32.06 -0.40 -2.57
C VAL A 65 33.47 0.15 -2.35
N ARG A 66 34.49 -0.58 -2.79
CA ARG A 66 35.87 -0.25 -2.51
C ARG A 66 36.35 1.01 -3.22
N SER A 67 37.14 1.80 -2.50
CA SER A 67 37.90 2.97 -3.01
C SER A 67 37.04 3.98 -3.77
N SER A 68 35.84 4.31 -3.21
CA SER A 68 34.86 5.18 -3.88
C SER A 68 34.28 6.24 -2.96
N LEU A 69 34.40 7.50 -3.34
CA LEU A 69 33.68 8.61 -2.69
C LEU A 69 32.31 8.89 -3.35
N HIS A 70 31.95 8.14 -4.39
CA HIS A 70 30.69 8.24 -5.12
C HIS A 70 30.03 6.86 -5.36
N PRO A 71 29.83 6.04 -4.31
CA PRO A 71 29.33 4.71 -4.49
C PRO A 71 27.89 4.68 -5.00
N VAL A 72 27.61 3.72 -5.88
CA VAL A 72 26.26 3.27 -6.23
C VAL A 72 26.14 1.83 -5.75
N PHE A 73 25.15 1.57 -4.90
CA PHE A 73 25.00 0.25 -4.28
C PHE A 73 24.08 -0.62 -5.14
N SER A 74 24.46 -1.88 -5.32
CA SER A 74 23.66 -2.85 -6.07
C SER A 74 22.55 -3.46 -5.21
N LYS A 75 22.80 -3.57 -3.90
CA LYS A 75 21.78 -4.08 -2.97
C LYS A 75 20.58 -3.13 -2.88
N VAL A 76 19.40 -3.68 -3.07
CA VAL A 76 18.12 -3.01 -2.83
C VAL A 76 17.55 -3.44 -1.49
N PHE A 77 16.77 -2.56 -0.85
CA PHE A 77 16.03 -2.86 0.37
C PHE A 77 14.56 -2.87 0.07
N THR A 78 13.91 -3.99 0.31
CA THR A 78 12.44 -4.09 0.24
C THR A 78 11.86 -3.79 1.60
N VAL A 79 10.94 -2.84 1.66
CA VAL A 79 10.24 -2.43 2.88
C VAL A 79 8.74 -2.43 2.66
N ASP A 80 7.98 -2.84 3.67
CA ASP A 80 6.53 -2.74 3.65
C ASP A 80 6.13 -1.28 3.88
N TYR A 81 5.17 -0.81 3.07
CA TYR A 81 4.68 0.55 3.13
C TYR A 81 3.26 0.60 3.70
N TYR A 82 3.09 1.42 4.74
CA TYR A 82 1.82 1.69 5.41
C TYR A 82 1.53 3.19 5.36
N PHE A 83 0.47 3.58 4.66
CA PHE A 83 0.10 4.99 4.52
C PHE A 83 -0.25 5.64 5.87
N GLU A 84 -0.95 4.92 6.73
CA GLU A 84 -1.47 5.36 8.02
C GLU A 84 -0.41 5.49 9.11
N GLU A 85 0.86 5.18 8.81
CA GLU A 85 1.96 5.20 9.77
C GLU A 85 3.09 6.14 9.36
N VAL A 86 3.70 6.80 10.34
CA VAL A 86 4.93 7.55 10.13
C VAL A 86 6.13 6.60 10.25
N GLN A 87 6.48 5.93 9.18
CA GLN A 87 7.61 4.99 9.13
C GLN A 87 8.93 5.75 9.02
N ARG A 88 9.65 5.90 10.15
CA ARG A 88 10.94 6.61 10.19
C ARG A 88 12.08 5.69 9.80
N LEU A 89 12.90 6.15 8.86
CA LEU A 89 14.09 5.48 8.36
C LEU A 89 15.34 6.30 8.66
N ARG A 90 16.44 5.60 8.96
CA ARG A 90 17.78 6.18 9.13
C ARG A 90 18.76 5.42 8.25
N PHE A 91 19.53 6.16 7.50
CA PHE A 91 20.61 5.67 6.64
C PHE A 91 21.93 6.10 7.25
N GLU A 92 22.79 5.16 7.58
CA GLU A 92 24.09 5.43 8.17
C GLU A 92 25.19 4.91 7.24
N VAL A 93 26.09 5.81 6.85
CA VAL A 93 27.19 5.51 5.93
C VAL A 93 28.46 5.30 6.76
N TYR A 94 29.14 4.21 6.47
CA TYR A 94 30.36 3.80 7.17
C TYR A 94 31.48 3.55 6.18
N ASP A 95 32.71 3.87 6.58
CA ASP A 95 33.93 3.40 5.96
C ASP A 95 34.32 2.07 6.61
N THR A 96 34.39 1.02 5.80
CA THR A 96 34.51 -0.34 6.30
C THR A 96 35.96 -0.81 6.23
N HIS A 97 36.59 -1.04 7.39
CA HIS A 97 37.95 -1.53 7.50
C HIS A 97 37.94 -3.06 7.73
N GLY A 98 38.45 -3.83 6.77
CA GLY A 98 38.66 -5.27 6.89
C GLY A 98 37.68 -6.17 6.13
N PRO A 99 37.85 -7.51 6.20
CA PRO A 99 36.96 -8.45 5.54
C PRO A 99 35.58 -8.35 6.16
N SER A 100 34.56 -8.08 5.35
CA SER A 100 33.15 -7.88 5.66
C SER A 100 32.70 -8.44 7.01
N GLY A 101 32.82 -7.61 8.05
CA GLY A 101 32.53 -8.03 9.43
C GLY A 101 31.09 -7.66 9.83
N PHE A 102 30.52 -8.47 10.68
CA PHE A 102 29.19 -8.35 11.24
C PHE A 102 29.06 -7.25 12.34
N SER A 103 30.11 -6.51 12.68
CA SER A 103 30.06 -5.47 13.70
C SER A 103 30.43 -4.11 13.15
N CYS A 104 29.51 -3.12 13.30
CA CYS A 104 29.73 -1.71 12.99
C CYS A 104 30.65 -1.01 14.01
N GLN A 105 31.26 -1.71 14.94
CA GLN A 105 32.04 -1.14 16.04
C GLN A 105 33.44 -0.67 15.64
N GLU A 106 33.96 -1.19 14.53
CA GLU A 106 35.28 -0.85 14.00
C GLU A 106 35.23 0.03 12.75
N ASP A 107 34.03 0.29 12.22
CA ASP A 107 33.85 1.08 11.00
C ASP A 107 33.77 2.57 11.33
N ASP A 108 34.41 3.40 10.53
CA ASP A 108 34.37 4.85 10.66
C ASP A 108 33.04 5.42 10.14
N PHE A 109 32.33 6.12 11.01
CA PHE A 109 31.07 6.76 10.63
C PHE A 109 31.32 7.98 9.73
N LEU A 110 30.85 7.93 8.48
CA LEU A 110 30.98 8.99 7.48
C LEU A 110 29.81 9.97 7.50
N GLY A 111 28.68 9.59 8.09
CA GLY A 111 27.49 10.42 8.24
C GLY A 111 26.20 9.65 8.10
N GLY A 112 25.11 10.26 8.54
CA GLY A 112 23.77 9.66 8.47
C GLY A 112 22.71 10.65 7.99
N MET A 113 21.56 10.13 7.60
CA MET A 113 20.37 10.87 7.17
C MET A 113 19.13 10.18 7.72
N GLU A 114 18.20 10.98 8.23
CA GLU A 114 16.88 10.51 8.66
C GLU A 114 15.79 11.12 7.77
N CYS A 115 14.79 10.31 7.44
CA CYS A 115 13.57 10.74 6.78
C CYS A 115 12.46 9.72 7.03
N THR A 116 11.26 10.00 6.57
CA THR A 116 10.17 9.04 6.58
C THR A 116 10.08 8.30 5.24
N LEU A 117 9.55 7.08 5.26
CA LEU A 117 9.28 6.34 4.02
C LEU A 117 8.26 7.10 3.16
N GLY A 118 7.25 7.75 3.78
CA GLY A 118 6.29 8.61 3.09
C GLY A 118 6.95 9.72 2.27
N GLN A 119 7.98 10.41 2.82
CA GLN A 119 8.75 11.42 2.08
C GLN A 119 9.48 10.84 0.87
N ILE A 120 10.07 9.65 1.01
CA ILE A 120 10.79 9.01 -0.10
C ILE A 120 9.82 8.63 -1.21
N VAL A 121 8.69 8.02 -0.85
CA VAL A 121 7.65 7.58 -1.79
C VAL A 121 7.03 8.77 -2.52
N ALA A 122 6.66 9.84 -1.79
CA ALA A 122 6.04 11.03 -2.36
C ALA A 122 6.95 11.75 -3.38
N GLN A 123 8.27 11.75 -3.13
CA GLN A 123 9.24 12.39 -4.00
C GLN A 123 9.88 11.44 -5.02
N LYS A 124 9.65 10.12 -4.92
CA LYS A 124 10.31 9.02 -5.66
C LYS A 124 11.84 9.01 -5.51
N LYS A 125 12.45 10.15 -5.39
CA LYS A 125 13.90 10.34 -5.26
C LYS A 125 14.18 11.45 -4.25
N VAL A 126 14.85 11.09 -3.18
CA VAL A 126 15.26 12.02 -2.12
C VAL A 126 16.79 12.10 -2.10
N THR A 127 17.32 13.31 -2.20
CA THR A 127 18.76 13.57 -2.02
C THR A 127 18.94 14.50 -0.82
N ARG A 128 19.71 14.09 0.16
CA ARG A 128 19.93 14.85 1.41
C ARG A 128 21.42 14.89 1.76
N PRO A 129 21.88 15.97 2.42
CA PRO A 129 23.22 16.01 2.99
C PRO A 129 23.33 14.98 4.12
N LEU A 130 24.52 14.38 4.24
CA LEU A 130 24.86 13.55 5.37
C LEU A 130 25.28 14.39 6.56
N LEU A 131 24.85 13.99 7.75
CA LEU A 131 25.16 14.63 9.00
C LEU A 131 26.06 13.73 9.86
N LEU A 132 27.12 14.30 10.40
CA LEU A 132 27.96 13.66 11.43
C LEU A 132 27.23 13.70 12.80
N LYS A 133 27.83 13.07 13.80
CA LYS A 133 27.36 13.15 15.20
C LYS A 133 27.14 14.61 15.59
N PHE A 134 26.12 14.85 16.40
CA PHE A 134 25.71 16.19 16.86
C PHE A 134 25.23 17.16 15.75
N GLY A 135 24.76 16.61 14.62
CA GLY A 135 24.12 17.38 13.53
C GLY A 135 25.09 18.22 12.68
N ARG A 136 26.39 17.99 12.75
CA ARG A 136 27.37 18.67 11.90
C ARG A 136 27.29 18.12 10.47
N ASN A 137 27.39 18.98 9.47
CA ASN A 137 27.45 18.54 8.08
C ASN A 137 28.71 17.73 7.81
N ALA A 138 28.57 16.61 7.10
CA ALA A 138 29.68 15.80 6.58
C ALA A 138 30.25 16.40 5.28
N GLY A 139 30.69 17.67 5.34
CA GLY A 139 31.18 18.38 4.19
C GLY A 139 30.14 18.52 3.06
N LYS A 140 30.49 18.06 1.85
CA LYS A 140 29.60 18.00 0.67
C LYS A 140 28.92 16.64 0.50
N SER A 141 29.08 15.74 1.44
CA SER A 141 28.58 14.37 1.36
C SER A 141 27.05 14.36 1.28
N THR A 142 26.52 13.64 0.31
CA THR A 142 25.09 13.45 0.12
C THR A 142 24.76 11.98 -0.07
N ILE A 143 23.56 11.59 0.35
CA ILE A 143 22.94 10.32 0.01
C ILE A 143 21.71 10.55 -0.83
N THR A 144 21.51 9.71 -1.83
CA THR A 144 20.31 9.67 -2.67
C THR A 144 19.62 8.34 -2.47
N VAL A 145 18.33 8.39 -2.17
CA VAL A 145 17.44 7.25 -2.04
C VAL A 145 16.38 7.35 -3.13
N ILE A 146 16.21 6.28 -3.91
CA ILE A 146 15.19 6.16 -4.95
C ILE A 146 14.21 5.07 -4.52
N ALA A 147 12.90 5.34 -4.59
CA ALA A 147 11.85 4.38 -4.31
C ALA A 147 11.19 3.89 -5.60
N GLU A 148 10.97 2.59 -5.68
CA GLU A 148 10.21 1.93 -6.74
C GLU A 148 9.11 1.08 -6.11
N ASP A 149 7.87 1.19 -6.63
CA ASP A 149 6.76 0.36 -6.18
C ASP A 149 6.87 -1.03 -6.81
N ILE A 150 6.91 -2.05 -5.96
CA ILE A 150 6.93 -3.46 -6.36
C ILE A 150 5.71 -4.23 -5.85
N SER A 151 4.66 -3.51 -5.45
CA SER A 151 3.45 -4.10 -4.83
C SER A 151 2.67 -5.03 -5.75
N GLY A 152 3.14 -5.30 -6.94
CA GLY A 152 2.44 -6.13 -7.92
C GLY A 152 1.14 -5.50 -8.45
N ASN A 153 0.58 -6.10 -9.48
CA ASN A 153 -0.66 -5.63 -10.09
C ASN A 153 -1.86 -5.83 -9.17
N ASN A 154 -2.27 -4.79 -8.46
CA ASN A 154 -3.55 -4.78 -7.75
C ASN A 154 -4.67 -4.58 -8.78
N GLY A 155 -5.45 -5.61 -9.02
CA GLY A 155 -6.53 -5.55 -9.97
C GLY A 155 -7.48 -6.73 -9.82
N TYR A 156 -8.50 -6.75 -10.64
CA TYR A 156 -9.33 -7.90 -10.84
C TYR A 156 -9.40 -8.25 -12.32
N VAL A 157 -9.58 -9.53 -12.60
CA VAL A 157 -9.76 -10.04 -13.94
C VAL A 157 -11.17 -10.59 -14.09
N GLU A 158 -11.80 -10.29 -15.21
CA GLU A 158 -13.05 -10.91 -15.64
C GLU A 158 -12.71 -11.99 -16.65
N LEU A 159 -13.05 -13.23 -16.32
CA LEU A 159 -12.75 -14.41 -17.10
C LEU A 159 -14.05 -15.06 -17.57
N SER A 160 -14.07 -15.50 -18.82
CA SER A 160 -15.13 -16.33 -19.37
C SER A 160 -14.56 -17.58 -20.00
N PHE A 161 -15.03 -18.74 -19.59
CA PHE A 161 -14.61 -20.02 -20.13
C PHE A 161 -15.73 -20.71 -20.88
N ARG A 162 -15.35 -21.50 -21.88
CA ARG A 162 -16.22 -22.46 -22.54
C ARG A 162 -15.45 -23.76 -22.77
N ALA A 163 -16.14 -24.84 -22.95
CA ALA A 163 -15.50 -26.08 -23.36
C ALA A 163 -16.17 -26.67 -24.59
N ARG A 164 -15.49 -27.62 -25.24
CA ARG A 164 -16.01 -28.36 -26.37
C ARG A 164 -15.58 -29.80 -26.31
N LYS A 165 -16.51 -30.70 -26.77
CA LYS A 165 -16.29 -32.13 -26.86
C LYS A 165 -15.82 -32.75 -25.54
N LEU A 166 -16.45 -32.33 -24.44
CA LEU A 166 -16.20 -32.95 -23.14
C LEU A 166 -16.65 -34.41 -23.16
N ASP A 167 -15.90 -35.26 -22.45
CA ASP A 167 -16.29 -36.66 -22.27
C ASP A 167 -17.63 -36.73 -21.54
N ASP A 168 -18.48 -37.62 -22.03
CA ASP A 168 -19.75 -37.99 -21.43
C ASP A 168 -19.50 -39.01 -20.30
N LYS A 169 -19.98 -38.69 -19.08
CA LYS A 169 -19.87 -39.57 -17.91
C LYS A 169 -21.19 -40.26 -17.56
N ASP A 170 -22.28 -39.71 -18.06
CA ASP A 170 -23.63 -40.26 -17.84
C ASP A 170 -24.00 -41.33 -18.83
N LEU A 171 -24.72 -42.36 -18.39
CA LEU A 171 -25.18 -43.45 -19.22
C LEU A 171 -26.45 -43.14 -20.02
N PHE A 172 -27.28 -42.22 -19.53
CA PHE A 172 -28.63 -41.95 -20.08
C PHE A 172 -28.86 -40.46 -20.42
N SER A 173 -27.92 -39.57 -20.06
CA SER A 173 -27.95 -38.15 -20.36
C SER A 173 -26.54 -37.68 -20.69
N LYS A 174 -26.40 -36.47 -21.24
CA LYS A 174 -25.09 -35.85 -21.34
C LYS A 174 -24.67 -35.31 -19.99
N SER A 175 -23.36 -35.26 -19.76
CA SER A 175 -22.78 -34.67 -18.55
C SER A 175 -23.27 -33.25 -18.27
N ASP A 176 -23.32 -32.90 -16.98
CA ASP A 176 -23.67 -31.59 -16.42
C ASP A 176 -22.39 -30.87 -15.98
N PRO A 177 -21.56 -30.31 -16.90
CA PRO A 177 -20.23 -29.88 -16.58
C PRO A 177 -20.18 -28.55 -15.79
N PHE A 178 -19.23 -28.49 -14.86
CA PHE A 178 -18.76 -27.28 -14.22
C PHE A 178 -17.23 -27.26 -14.12
N LEU A 179 -16.65 -26.07 -13.98
CA LEU A 179 -15.22 -25.85 -13.89
C LEU A 179 -14.85 -25.29 -12.51
N GLU A 180 -13.78 -25.81 -11.92
CA GLU A 180 -13.15 -25.29 -10.73
C GLU A 180 -11.76 -24.77 -11.06
N LEU A 181 -11.49 -23.54 -10.63
CA LEU A 181 -10.20 -22.89 -10.76
C LEU A 181 -9.51 -22.87 -9.39
N TYR A 182 -8.32 -23.43 -9.33
CA TYR A 182 -7.49 -23.49 -8.13
C TYR A 182 -6.18 -22.75 -8.32
N ARG A 183 -5.73 -22.13 -7.26
CA ARG A 183 -4.36 -21.63 -7.11
C ARG A 183 -3.50 -22.69 -6.43
N VAL A 184 -2.28 -22.89 -6.92
CA VAL A 184 -1.29 -23.74 -6.28
C VAL A 184 -0.49 -22.88 -5.31
N ASN A 185 -0.53 -23.19 -4.01
CA ASN A 185 0.23 -22.50 -2.99
C ASN A 185 1.68 -23.02 -2.91
N ASP A 186 2.53 -22.35 -2.15
CA ASP A 186 3.96 -22.70 -2.02
C ASP A 186 4.18 -24.09 -1.39
N ASP A 187 3.24 -24.54 -0.55
CA ASP A 187 3.19 -25.87 0.04
C ASP A 187 2.63 -26.95 -0.91
N GLN A 188 2.42 -26.63 -2.20
CA GLN A 188 1.76 -27.45 -3.20
C GLN A 188 0.27 -27.74 -2.90
N GLY A 189 -0.30 -27.12 -1.88
CA GLY A 189 -1.73 -27.19 -1.59
C GLY A 189 -2.56 -26.47 -2.65
N LEU A 190 -3.75 -27.00 -2.94
CA LEU A 190 -4.69 -26.40 -3.87
C LEU A 190 -5.70 -25.55 -3.10
N GLN A 191 -5.81 -24.28 -3.44
CA GLN A 191 -6.82 -23.39 -2.91
C GLN A 191 -7.85 -23.05 -3.98
N LEU A 192 -9.12 -23.38 -3.71
CA LEU A 192 -10.21 -23.04 -4.62
C LEU A 192 -10.34 -21.51 -4.74
N VAL A 193 -10.25 -21.02 -5.97
CA VAL A 193 -10.41 -19.60 -6.32
C VAL A 193 -11.83 -19.32 -6.77
N TYR A 194 -12.33 -20.15 -7.69
CA TYR A 194 -13.67 -20.00 -8.23
C TYR A 194 -14.25 -21.32 -8.68
N ARG A 195 -15.58 -21.46 -8.61
CA ARG A 195 -16.35 -22.55 -9.20
C ARG A 195 -17.46 -21.96 -10.06
N THR A 196 -17.56 -22.40 -11.31
CA THR A 196 -18.62 -21.96 -12.22
C THR A 196 -19.96 -22.57 -11.84
N GLU A 197 -21.02 -22.07 -12.45
CA GLU A 197 -22.33 -22.73 -12.44
C GLU A 197 -22.28 -24.07 -13.20
N VAL A 198 -23.26 -24.91 -12.94
CA VAL A 198 -23.45 -26.20 -13.62
C VAL A 198 -24.29 -26.00 -14.89
N VAL A 199 -23.74 -26.33 -16.04
CA VAL A 199 -24.46 -26.27 -17.34
C VAL A 199 -25.02 -27.65 -17.65
N LYS A 200 -26.34 -27.81 -17.50
CA LYS A 200 -26.98 -29.13 -17.62
C LYS A 200 -26.98 -29.68 -19.04
N ASN A 201 -26.74 -30.99 -19.12
CA ASN A 201 -26.94 -31.84 -20.33
C ASN A 201 -26.19 -31.29 -21.56
N ASN A 202 -24.94 -30.83 -21.39
CA ASN A 202 -24.20 -30.14 -22.43
C ASN A 202 -22.70 -30.49 -22.44
N LEU A 203 -22.21 -31.12 -23.49
CA LEU A 203 -20.78 -31.43 -23.67
C LEU A 203 -19.97 -30.27 -24.29
N ASN A 204 -20.62 -29.14 -24.58
CA ASN A 204 -20.01 -27.92 -25.08
C ASN A 204 -20.49 -26.70 -24.26
N PRO A 205 -20.28 -26.68 -22.95
CA PRO A 205 -20.77 -25.62 -22.10
C PRO A 205 -20.13 -24.26 -22.41
N VAL A 206 -20.89 -23.21 -22.18
CA VAL A 206 -20.39 -21.83 -22.03
C VAL A 206 -20.79 -21.40 -20.65
N TRP A 207 -19.79 -21.12 -19.81
CA TRP A 207 -20.00 -20.67 -18.44
C TRP A 207 -20.08 -19.15 -18.37
N GLU A 208 -20.84 -18.63 -17.40
CA GLU A 208 -20.95 -17.21 -17.18
C GLU A 208 -19.60 -16.57 -16.85
N ALA A 209 -19.41 -15.33 -17.30
CA ALA A 209 -18.22 -14.57 -16.97
C ALA A 209 -18.19 -14.24 -15.46
N PHE A 210 -17.04 -14.39 -14.85
CA PHE A 210 -16.86 -14.13 -13.44
C PHE A 210 -15.66 -13.22 -13.18
N LYS A 211 -15.72 -12.51 -12.04
CA LYS A 211 -14.66 -11.60 -11.60
C LYS A 211 -13.90 -12.20 -10.44
N VAL A 212 -12.57 -12.11 -10.50
CA VAL A 212 -11.68 -12.56 -9.45
C VAL A 212 -10.53 -11.57 -9.28
N SER A 213 -10.16 -11.25 -8.02
CA SER A 213 -9.01 -10.39 -7.75
C SER A 213 -7.71 -11.11 -8.06
N LEU A 214 -6.67 -10.41 -8.52
CA LEU A 214 -5.35 -11.01 -8.72
C LEU A 214 -4.76 -11.58 -7.43
N SER A 215 -5.06 -10.98 -6.29
CA SER A 215 -4.65 -11.51 -4.99
C SER A 215 -5.25 -12.89 -4.71
N SER A 216 -6.52 -13.11 -5.07
CA SER A 216 -7.17 -14.41 -4.93
C SER A 216 -6.71 -15.40 -6.00
N LEU A 217 -6.57 -14.93 -7.24
CA LEU A 217 -6.23 -15.76 -8.38
C LEU A 217 -4.81 -16.31 -8.28
N CYS A 218 -3.83 -15.43 -8.09
CA CYS A 218 -2.41 -15.78 -8.17
C CYS A 218 -1.54 -15.10 -7.08
N SER A 219 -2.12 -14.58 -6.00
CA SER A 219 -1.40 -13.80 -4.97
C SER A 219 -0.61 -12.62 -5.54
N CYS A 220 -1.12 -11.98 -6.60
CA CYS A 220 -0.47 -10.93 -7.38
C CYS A 220 0.83 -11.36 -8.09
N GLU A 221 1.11 -12.66 -8.20
CA GLU A 221 2.24 -13.25 -8.90
C GLU A 221 1.73 -13.93 -10.18
N GLU A 222 1.87 -13.27 -11.32
CA GLU A 222 1.24 -13.68 -12.59
C GLU A 222 1.75 -15.04 -13.11
N THR A 223 2.95 -15.44 -12.68
CA THR A 223 3.58 -16.74 -13.01
C THR A 223 3.18 -17.87 -12.06
N ARG A 224 2.37 -17.59 -11.02
CA ARG A 224 1.93 -18.59 -10.06
C ARG A 224 1.04 -19.65 -10.74
N PRO A 225 1.32 -20.96 -10.53
CA PRO A 225 0.56 -22.01 -11.17
C PRO A 225 -0.91 -22.01 -10.77
N LEU A 226 -1.76 -22.12 -11.75
CA LEU A 226 -3.19 -22.31 -11.64
C LEU A 226 -3.56 -23.69 -12.15
N LYS A 227 -4.51 -24.35 -11.49
CA LYS A 227 -5.02 -25.64 -11.88
C LYS A 227 -6.52 -25.57 -12.10
N CYS A 228 -6.95 -25.97 -13.28
CA CYS A 228 -8.35 -25.99 -13.65
C CYS A 228 -8.84 -27.45 -13.72
N LEU A 229 -9.92 -27.74 -13.02
CA LEU A 229 -10.56 -29.07 -13.01
C LEU A 229 -11.94 -28.95 -13.58
N VAL A 230 -12.30 -29.90 -14.47
CA VAL A 230 -13.64 -30.01 -15.06
C VAL A 230 -14.30 -31.26 -14.51
N TRP A 231 -15.51 -31.08 -14.03
CA TRP A 231 -16.30 -32.10 -13.37
C TRP A 231 -17.67 -32.23 -14.02
N ASP A 232 -18.23 -33.44 -13.96
CA ASP A 232 -19.62 -33.71 -14.19
C ASP A 232 -20.38 -33.69 -12.85
N TYR A 233 -21.42 -32.90 -12.76
CA TYR A 233 -22.20 -32.72 -11.54
C TYR A 233 -23.14 -33.89 -11.29
N ASP A 234 -23.02 -34.52 -10.12
CA ASP A 234 -24.00 -35.47 -9.59
C ASP A 234 -24.71 -34.87 -8.37
N SER A 235 -26.03 -34.89 -8.38
CA SER A 235 -26.89 -34.45 -7.29
C SER A 235 -26.68 -35.24 -5.98
N ARG A 236 -26.06 -36.42 -6.05
CA ARG A 236 -25.71 -37.27 -4.90
C ARG A 236 -24.41 -36.84 -4.22
N GLY A 237 -23.77 -35.76 -4.72
CA GLY A 237 -22.59 -35.14 -4.10
C GLY A 237 -21.25 -35.75 -4.45
N LYS A 238 -21.20 -36.83 -5.23
CA LYS A 238 -19.96 -37.43 -5.74
C LYS A 238 -19.83 -37.14 -7.23
N HIS A 239 -19.24 -36.01 -7.56
CA HIS A 239 -19.02 -35.57 -8.92
C HIS A 239 -18.03 -36.46 -9.69
N ASP A 240 -18.27 -36.69 -10.96
CA ASP A 240 -17.39 -37.47 -11.81
C ASP A 240 -16.34 -36.58 -12.51
N PHE A 241 -15.08 -36.96 -12.35
CA PHE A 241 -13.96 -36.20 -12.87
C PHE A 241 -13.83 -36.38 -14.38
N ILE A 242 -13.96 -35.28 -15.14
CA ILE A 242 -13.77 -35.26 -16.59
C ILE A 242 -12.29 -35.12 -16.91
N GLY A 243 -11.61 -34.10 -16.41
CA GLY A 243 -10.19 -33.87 -16.63
C GLY A 243 -9.69 -32.54 -16.07
N GLU A 244 -8.41 -32.26 -16.30
CA GLU A 244 -7.72 -31.08 -15.78
C GLU A 244 -6.72 -30.51 -16.77
N PHE A 245 -6.35 -29.25 -16.56
CA PHE A 245 -5.19 -28.59 -17.16
C PHE A 245 -4.56 -27.64 -16.17
N SER A 246 -3.31 -27.28 -16.43
CA SER A 246 -2.58 -26.26 -15.64
C SER A 246 -2.15 -25.13 -16.56
N THR A 247 -2.07 -23.92 -16.01
CA THR A 247 -1.65 -22.70 -16.69
C THR A 247 -1.18 -21.67 -15.65
N THR A 248 -0.82 -20.47 -16.08
CA THR A 248 -0.56 -19.32 -15.23
C THR A 248 -1.40 -18.14 -15.73
N PHE A 249 -1.52 -17.07 -14.97
CA PHE A 249 -2.23 -15.88 -15.44
C PHE A 249 -1.49 -15.22 -16.61
N GLU A 250 -0.17 -15.17 -16.56
CA GLU A 250 0.69 -14.69 -17.66
C GLU A 250 0.46 -15.50 -18.95
N GLU A 251 0.44 -16.84 -18.86
CA GLU A 251 0.14 -17.71 -20.01
C GLU A 251 -1.27 -17.50 -20.55
N MET A 252 -2.27 -17.29 -19.68
CA MET A 252 -3.64 -16.98 -20.10
C MET A 252 -3.71 -15.68 -20.91
N GLN A 253 -3.05 -14.61 -20.43
CA GLN A 253 -3.00 -13.32 -21.12
C GLN A 253 -2.34 -13.46 -22.50
N LYS A 254 -1.14 -14.05 -22.54
CA LYS A 254 -0.40 -14.26 -23.78
C LYS A 254 -1.17 -15.10 -24.78
N ALA A 255 -1.73 -16.25 -24.36
CA ALA A 255 -2.50 -17.12 -25.21
C ALA A 255 -3.78 -16.45 -25.72
N PHE A 256 -4.40 -15.58 -24.92
CA PHE A 256 -5.59 -14.82 -25.32
C PHE A 256 -5.25 -13.75 -26.37
N GLU A 257 -4.16 -13.01 -26.20
CA GLU A 257 -3.66 -12.02 -27.15
C GLU A 257 -3.29 -12.68 -28.51
N GLU A 258 -2.70 -13.88 -28.47
CA GLU A 258 -2.35 -14.66 -29.67
C GLU A 258 -3.56 -15.35 -30.31
N GLY A 259 -4.75 -15.29 -29.71
CA GLY A 259 -5.95 -15.97 -30.20
C GLY A 259 -5.90 -17.52 -30.08
N GLN A 260 -5.03 -18.03 -29.21
CA GLN A 260 -4.78 -19.47 -29.01
C GLN A 260 -5.10 -19.94 -27.58
N ALA A 261 -5.93 -19.21 -26.82
CA ALA A 261 -6.26 -19.48 -25.43
C ALA A 261 -7.13 -20.75 -25.28
N GLN A 262 -6.54 -21.93 -25.49
CA GLN A 262 -7.21 -23.21 -25.30
C GLN A 262 -6.25 -24.25 -24.73
N TRP A 263 -6.79 -25.15 -23.91
CA TRP A 263 -6.06 -26.21 -23.24
C TRP A 263 -6.77 -27.56 -23.41
N ASP A 264 -6.00 -28.62 -23.62
CA ASP A 264 -6.51 -29.99 -23.58
C ASP A 264 -6.89 -30.33 -22.14
N CYS A 265 -8.15 -30.69 -21.93
CA CYS A 265 -8.62 -31.20 -20.65
C CYS A 265 -8.22 -32.69 -20.55
N VAL A 266 -7.23 -32.99 -19.71
CA VAL A 266 -6.63 -34.33 -19.64
C VAL A 266 -7.06 -35.05 -18.37
N ASN A 267 -7.55 -36.31 -18.53
CA ASN A 267 -7.78 -37.18 -17.39
C ASN A 267 -6.52 -38.05 -17.16
N PRO A 268 -5.79 -37.87 -16.06
CA PRO A 268 -4.54 -38.60 -15.80
C PRO A 268 -4.73 -40.11 -15.76
N LYS A 269 -5.88 -40.59 -15.26
CA LYS A 269 -6.19 -42.03 -15.21
C LYS A 269 -6.35 -42.64 -16.60
N TYR A 270 -6.97 -41.89 -17.54
CA TYR A 270 -7.13 -42.37 -18.93
C TYR A 270 -5.82 -42.27 -19.68
N LYS A 271 -5.03 -41.21 -19.45
CA LYS A 271 -3.71 -41.04 -20.05
C LYS A 271 -2.77 -42.21 -19.71
N GLN A 272 -2.82 -42.70 -18.45
CA GLN A 272 -2.03 -43.86 -18.03
C GLN A 272 -2.52 -45.19 -18.63
N LYS A 273 -3.84 -45.36 -18.81
CA LYS A 273 -4.43 -46.63 -19.21
C LYS A 273 -4.50 -46.84 -20.74
N ARG A 274 -4.54 -45.76 -21.53
CA ARG A 274 -4.81 -45.82 -22.98
C ARG A 274 -3.75 -45.05 -23.76
N ARG A 275 -2.90 -45.75 -24.53
CA ARG A 275 -1.85 -45.12 -25.35
C ARG A 275 -2.40 -44.16 -26.43
N SER A 276 -3.61 -44.38 -26.92
CA SER A 276 -4.28 -43.54 -27.94
C SER A 276 -5.09 -42.40 -27.37
N TYR A 277 -5.15 -42.24 -26.03
CA TYR A 277 -5.91 -41.19 -25.41
C TYR A 277 -5.23 -39.84 -25.63
N LYS A 278 -5.97 -38.84 -26.13
CA LYS A 278 -5.49 -37.46 -26.31
C LYS A 278 -5.96 -36.55 -25.21
N ASN A 279 -7.27 -36.34 -25.10
CA ASN A 279 -7.90 -35.50 -24.10
C ASN A 279 -9.35 -35.94 -23.84
N SER A 280 -9.97 -35.38 -22.80
CA SER A 280 -11.38 -35.52 -22.46
C SER A 280 -12.20 -34.30 -22.85
N GLY A 281 -11.75 -33.53 -23.83
CA GLY A 281 -12.32 -32.30 -24.32
C GLY A 281 -11.30 -31.17 -24.31
N VAL A 282 -11.72 -30.00 -24.78
CA VAL A 282 -10.88 -28.79 -24.84
C VAL A 282 -11.58 -27.65 -24.11
N VAL A 283 -10.89 -27.03 -23.19
CA VAL A 283 -11.34 -25.79 -22.52
C VAL A 283 -10.74 -24.59 -23.22
N VAL A 284 -11.56 -23.57 -23.46
CA VAL A 284 -11.19 -22.34 -24.17
C VAL A 284 -11.49 -21.18 -23.27
N LEU A 285 -10.54 -20.28 -23.11
CA LEU A 285 -10.76 -18.96 -22.51
C LEU A 285 -11.43 -18.07 -23.58
N ALA A 286 -12.70 -17.79 -23.38
CA ALA A 286 -13.53 -17.09 -24.36
C ALA A 286 -13.36 -15.57 -24.26
N ASP A 287 -13.16 -15.05 -23.05
CA ASP A 287 -12.91 -13.62 -22.80
C ASP A 287 -12.00 -13.45 -21.57
N LEU A 288 -11.12 -12.44 -21.64
CA LEU A 288 -10.25 -12.02 -20.55
C LEU A 288 -10.21 -10.48 -20.55
N LYS A 289 -10.69 -9.87 -19.48
CA LYS A 289 -10.60 -8.43 -19.28
C LYS A 289 -9.91 -8.13 -17.95
N PHE A 290 -8.78 -7.47 -18.05
CA PHE A 290 -8.04 -7.03 -16.88
C PHE A 290 -8.47 -5.61 -16.48
N HIS A 291 -8.82 -5.45 -15.21
CA HIS A 291 -9.20 -4.17 -14.61
C HIS A 291 -8.20 -3.80 -13.54
N ARG A 292 -7.30 -2.88 -13.85
CA ARG A 292 -6.34 -2.38 -12.88
C ARG A 292 -7.06 -1.54 -11.82
N VAL A 293 -6.81 -1.84 -10.56
CA VAL A 293 -7.21 -1.02 -9.43
C VAL A 293 -5.98 -0.28 -8.95
N TYR A 294 -6.01 1.03 -9.09
CA TYR A 294 -4.89 1.86 -8.62
C TYR A 294 -4.87 1.90 -7.09
N SER A 295 -3.71 1.63 -6.51
CA SER A 295 -3.45 1.77 -5.09
C SER A 295 -3.25 3.24 -4.71
N PHE A 296 -3.29 3.54 -3.40
CA PHE A 296 -2.88 4.84 -2.90
C PHE A 296 -1.43 5.19 -3.34
N LEU A 297 -0.54 4.20 -3.31
CA LEU A 297 0.85 4.34 -3.70
C LEU A 297 0.99 4.72 -5.19
N ASP A 298 0.18 4.11 -6.09
CA ASP A 298 0.15 4.49 -7.51
C ASP A 298 -0.16 5.98 -7.70
N TYR A 299 -1.16 6.51 -6.97
CA TYR A 299 -1.51 7.93 -7.04
C TYR A 299 -0.40 8.83 -6.52
N ILE A 300 0.15 8.54 -5.36
CA ILE A 300 1.22 9.34 -4.75
C ILE A 300 2.48 9.30 -5.62
N MET A 301 2.91 8.13 -6.04
CA MET A 301 4.05 8.00 -6.96
C MET A 301 3.71 8.53 -8.36
N GLY A 302 2.44 8.62 -8.73
CA GLY A 302 1.94 9.32 -9.92
C GLY A 302 2.08 10.84 -9.85
N GLY A 303 2.37 11.40 -8.67
CA GLY A 303 2.51 12.83 -8.42
C GLY A 303 1.28 13.50 -7.80
N CYS A 304 0.29 12.73 -7.35
CA CYS A 304 -0.82 13.26 -6.58
C CYS A 304 -0.35 13.78 -5.23
N GLN A 305 -0.96 14.86 -4.76
CA GLN A 305 -0.70 15.45 -3.45
C GLN A 305 -1.94 15.43 -2.59
N ILE A 306 -1.75 15.35 -1.29
CA ILE A 306 -2.84 15.42 -0.31
C ILE A 306 -2.90 16.83 0.24
N HIS A 307 -3.99 17.54 -0.03
CA HIS A 307 -4.30 18.81 0.62
C HIS A 307 -5.20 18.59 1.81
N PHE A 308 -4.65 18.79 3.00
CA PHE A 308 -5.36 18.59 4.25
C PHE A 308 -6.07 19.88 4.69
N THR A 309 -7.38 19.79 4.87
CA THR A 309 -8.20 20.88 5.41
C THR A 309 -8.88 20.39 6.68
N VAL A 310 -8.73 21.14 7.77
CA VAL A 310 -9.35 20.84 9.05
C VAL A 310 -10.45 21.84 9.36
N ALA A 311 -11.59 21.35 9.84
CA ALA A 311 -12.66 22.17 10.38
C ALA A 311 -12.84 21.86 11.87
N ILE A 312 -12.72 22.89 12.73
CA ILE A 312 -12.83 22.75 14.18
C ILE A 312 -14.17 23.30 14.62
N ASP A 313 -14.93 22.46 15.30
CA ASP A 313 -16.18 22.84 15.94
C ASP A 313 -15.93 23.43 17.32
N PHE A 314 -16.20 24.73 17.48
CA PHE A 314 -16.06 25.48 18.72
C PHE A 314 -17.39 25.65 19.46
N THR A 315 -18.34 24.73 19.31
CA THR A 315 -19.64 24.84 19.98
C THR A 315 -19.52 24.91 21.51
N ALA A 316 -20.47 25.60 22.11
CA ALA A 316 -20.56 25.74 23.58
C ALA A 316 -20.77 24.39 24.30
N SER A 317 -21.31 23.38 23.60
CA SER A 317 -21.48 22.01 24.15
C SER A 317 -20.14 21.35 24.54
N ASN A 318 -19.03 21.79 23.95
CA ASN A 318 -17.67 21.29 24.28
C ASN A 318 -17.11 21.93 25.56
N GLY A 319 -17.87 22.76 26.22
CA GLY A 319 -17.57 23.33 27.55
C GLY A 319 -16.89 24.70 27.51
N ASP A 320 -16.77 25.33 28.69
CA ASP A 320 -16.09 26.62 28.85
C ASP A 320 -14.57 26.42 28.74
N PRO A 321 -13.86 27.16 27.85
CA PRO A 321 -12.41 27.04 27.69
C PRO A 321 -11.57 27.34 28.96
N ARG A 322 -12.17 27.93 30.00
CA ARG A 322 -11.51 28.12 31.30
C ARG A 322 -11.58 26.89 32.20
N ASN A 323 -12.46 25.97 31.91
CA ASN A 323 -12.60 24.73 32.64
C ASN A 323 -11.65 23.65 32.09
N SER A 324 -10.84 23.06 32.97
CA SER A 324 -9.89 22.00 32.61
C SER A 324 -10.54 20.74 32.03
N CYS A 325 -11.84 20.54 32.26
CA CYS A 325 -12.61 19.44 31.69
C CYS A 325 -13.16 19.72 30.29
N SER A 326 -13.03 20.97 29.79
CA SER A 326 -13.50 21.34 28.45
C SER A 326 -12.54 20.88 27.37
N LEU A 327 -13.08 20.43 26.22
CA LEU A 327 -12.27 20.17 25.02
C LEU A 327 -11.53 21.43 24.51
N HIS A 328 -12.09 22.62 24.81
CA HIS A 328 -11.49 23.91 24.43
C HIS A 328 -10.36 24.36 25.39
N TYR A 329 -10.15 23.66 26.51
CA TYR A 329 -9.12 24.05 27.47
C TYR A 329 -7.72 23.95 26.87
N ILE A 330 -6.96 25.01 26.99
CA ILE A 330 -5.56 25.07 26.55
C ILE A 330 -4.65 24.88 27.78
N ASN A 331 -4.14 23.66 27.93
CA ASN A 331 -3.16 23.36 28.97
C ASN A 331 -1.76 23.76 28.48
N PRO A 332 -0.99 24.55 29.26
CA PRO A 332 0.36 24.95 28.88
C PRO A 332 1.37 23.79 28.85
N TYR A 333 1.07 22.67 29.50
CA TYR A 333 1.98 21.54 29.66
C TYR A 333 1.57 20.32 28.86
N GLN A 334 0.30 20.24 28.39
CA GLN A 334 -0.22 19.08 27.66
C GLN A 334 -1.09 19.52 26.50
N PRO A 335 -0.96 18.90 25.33
CA PRO A 335 -1.83 19.17 24.20
C PRO A 335 -3.27 18.75 24.52
N ASN A 336 -4.24 19.58 24.12
CA ASN A 336 -5.65 19.21 24.19
C ASN A 336 -6.02 18.22 23.07
N GLU A 337 -7.25 17.69 23.11
CA GLU A 337 -7.69 16.67 22.15
C GLU A 337 -7.68 17.17 20.69
N TYR A 338 -7.99 18.45 20.45
CA TYR A 338 -7.87 19.03 19.11
C TYR A 338 -6.43 19.00 18.59
N LEU A 339 -5.47 19.39 19.43
CA LEU A 339 -4.06 19.40 19.03
C LEU A 339 -3.53 17.98 18.83
N LYS A 340 -3.92 17.03 19.69
CA LYS A 340 -3.55 15.61 19.52
C LYS A 340 -4.03 15.07 18.17
N ALA A 341 -5.32 15.29 17.84
CA ALA A 341 -5.89 14.86 16.58
C ALA A 341 -5.21 15.50 15.37
N LEU A 342 -4.97 16.83 15.43
CA LEU A 342 -4.28 17.59 14.38
C LEU A 342 -2.86 17.07 14.14
N VAL A 343 -2.11 16.82 15.20
CA VAL A 343 -0.73 16.32 15.11
C VAL A 343 -0.73 14.91 14.53
N SER A 344 -1.58 14.02 15.04
CA SER A 344 -1.61 12.62 14.61
C SER A 344 -1.90 12.48 13.11
N VAL A 345 -2.89 13.21 12.58
CA VAL A 345 -3.23 13.15 11.15
C VAL A 345 -2.26 14.00 10.32
N GLY A 346 -1.91 15.19 10.83
CA GLY A 346 -1.04 16.12 10.12
C GLY A 346 0.38 15.60 9.93
N GLU A 347 0.93 14.84 10.88
CA GLU A 347 2.26 14.21 10.73
C GLU A 347 2.29 13.19 9.58
N ILE A 348 1.19 12.49 9.36
CA ILE A 348 1.06 11.57 8.22
C ILE A 348 0.90 12.36 6.91
N CYS A 349 -0.08 13.27 6.84
CA CYS A 349 -0.43 13.97 5.61
C CYS A 349 0.68 14.91 5.09
N GLN A 350 1.50 15.48 5.97
CA GLN A 350 2.56 16.41 5.59
C GLN A 350 3.63 15.83 4.65
N ASP A 351 3.78 14.50 4.62
CA ASP A 351 4.76 13.85 3.76
C ASP A 351 4.28 13.82 2.29
N TYR A 352 2.96 13.94 2.09
CA TYR A 352 2.29 13.90 0.79
C TYR A 352 1.83 15.28 0.29
N ASP A 353 2.23 16.35 0.98
CA ASP A 353 1.97 17.74 0.62
C ASP A 353 3.28 18.51 0.42
N SER A 354 3.51 19.01 -0.79
CA SER A 354 4.78 19.65 -1.16
C SER A 354 5.02 20.97 -0.42
N ASP A 355 3.96 21.75 -0.14
CA ASP A 355 4.06 23.04 0.53
C ASP A 355 3.86 22.94 2.05
N LYS A 356 3.39 21.79 2.54
CA LYS A 356 3.13 21.48 3.96
C LYS A 356 2.24 22.50 4.64
N ARG A 357 1.26 23.06 3.90
CA ARG A 357 0.35 24.09 4.37
C ARG A 357 -1.05 23.53 4.49
N PHE A 358 -1.53 23.46 5.69
CA PHE A 358 -2.87 22.98 5.97
C PHE A 358 -3.85 24.13 6.14
N SER A 359 -4.98 24.04 5.47
CA SER A 359 -6.08 24.98 5.67
C SER A 359 -6.85 24.61 6.92
N ALA A 360 -7.20 25.63 7.73
CA ALA A 360 -8.06 25.40 8.88
C ALA A 360 -9.23 26.37 8.90
N LEU A 361 -10.37 25.84 9.25
CA LEU A 361 -11.62 26.52 9.41
C LEU A 361 -12.14 26.28 10.83
N GLY A 362 -12.89 27.24 11.36
CA GLY A 362 -13.57 27.11 12.64
C GLY A 362 -15.01 27.54 12.51
N PHE A 363 -15.90 26.86 13.21
CA PHE A 363 -17.32 27.22 13.27
C PHE A 363 -17.84 27.06 14.71
N GLY A 364 -19.07 27.53 14.98
CA GLY A 364 -19.65 27.48 16.32
C GLY A 364 -19.17 28.56 17.29
N ALA A 365 -18.29 29.47 16.85
CA ALA A 365 -17.79 30.58 17.66
C ALA A 365 -17.65 31.87 16.85
N ARG A 366 -17.67 33.01 17.53
CA ARG A 366 -17.48 34.33 16.93
C ARG A 366 -16.07 34.87 17.24
N ILE A 367 -15.30 35.14 16.19
CA ILE A 367 -13.97 35.75 16.34
C ILE A 367 -14.10 37.25 16.48
N PRO A 368 -13.54 37.88 17.51
CA PRO A 368 -13.54 39.34 17.65
C PRO A 368 -12.81 40.04 16.50
N PRO A 369 -13.29 41.17 16.00
CA PRO A 369 -12.76 41.84 14.81
C PRO A 369 -11.34 42.38 14.92
N LYS A 370 -10.75 42.42 16.14
CA LYS A 370 -9.41 42.95 16.39
C LYS A 370 -8.24 41.94 16.18
N TYR A 371 -8.54 40.69 15.81
CA TYR A 371 -7.50 39.71 15.62
C TYR A 371 -7.36 39.39 14.13
N GLU A 372 -6.16 39.64 13.57
CA GLU A 372 -5.81 39.14 12.24
C GLU A 372 -5.90 37.61 12.17
N ALA A 373 -6.38 37.10 11.06
CA ALA A 373 -6.61 35.67 10.83
C ALA A 373 -5.38 34.79 11.13
N SER A 374 -4.16 35.34 11.02
CA SER A 374 -2.90 34.66 11.32
C SER A 374 -2.65 34.38 12.82
N ARG A 375 -3.41 35.02 13.72
CA ARG A 375 -3.31 34.81 15.19
C ARG A 375 -4.56 34.15 15.77
N ALA A 376 -5.60 33.93 14.98
CA ALA A 376 -6.89 33.40 15.42
C ALA A 376 -6.89 31.90 15.73
N TRP A 377 -5.84 31.20 15.39
CA TRP A 377 -5.74 29.76 15.41
C TRP A 377 -5.94 29.08 16.76
N TRP A 378 -5.73 29.79 17.85
CA TRP A 378 -5.67 29.17 19.17
C TRP A 378 -6.38 29.95 20.28
N ARG A 379 -7.30 30.81 19.95
CA ARG A 379 -8.16 31.37 20.95
C ARG A 379 -9.56 30.82 20.75
N PRO A 380 -10.03 29.92 21.64
CA PRO A 380 -11.44 29.60 21.70
C PRO A 380 -12.15 30.93 21.93
N THR A 381 -12.82 31.43 20.90
CA THR A 381 -13.62 32.63 21.02
C THR A 381 -14.79 32.30 21.90
N ARG A 382 -14.97 33.07 22.92
CA ARG A 382 -16.14 33.03 23.75
C ARG A 382 -17.39 33.04 22.90
N THR A 383 -18.14 31.95 22.93
CA THR A 383 -19.57 32.03 22.66
C THR A 383 -20.09 33.04 23.68
N ALA A 384 -20.68 34.10 23.19
CA ALA A 384 -21.26 35.12 24.07
C ALA A 384 -22.39 34.49 24.88
N CYS A 385 -22.06 34.02 26.08
CA CYS A 385 -23.06 34.01 27.12
C CYS A 385 -23.29 35.47 27.52
N PRO A 386 -24.53 35.96 27.52
CA PRO A 386 -24.80 37.30 27.97
C PRO A 386 -24.37 37.42 29.45
N GLY A 387 -23.32 38.18 29.74
CA GLY A 387 -23.05 38.64 31.12
C GLY A 387 -21.70 38.37 31.75
N SER A 388 -20.56 38.31 31.03
CA SER A 388 -19.27 38.33 31.75
C SER A 388 -18.18 39.11 31.01
N SER A 389 -17.79 40.20 31.62
CA SER A 389 -16.54 40.94 31.38
C SER A 389 -15.36 40.17 31.91
N SER A 390 -14.31 39.89 31.15
CA SER A 390 -12.99 39.60 31.72
C SER A 390 -11.85 39.46 30.71
N THR A 391 -10.72 39.79 31.21
CA THR A 391 -9.31 39.82 30.84
C THR A 391 -8.77 38.63 30.03
N ALA A 392 -7.82 38.93 29.13
CA ALA A 392 -7.21 38.00 28.17
C ALA A 392 -6.36 36.90 28.85
N PRO A 393 -6.40 35.67 28.32
CA PRO A 393 -5.54 34.58 28.75
C PRO A 393 -4.14 34.65 28.11
N PRO A 394 -3.14 33.94 28.68
CA PRO A 394 -1.75 33.98 28.26
C PRO A 394 -1.52 33.34 26.86
N THR A 395 -0.52 33.86 26.18
CA THR A 395 -0.13 33.43 24.83
C THR A 395 0.67 32.14 24.86
N TRP A 396 0.18 31.12 24.16
CA TRP A 396 0.92 29.88 23.91
C TRP A 396 1.76 30.02 22.64
N ARG A 397 3.04 29.57 22.68
CA ARG A 397 3.91 29.44 21.52
C ARG A 397 4.24 27.96 21.34
N PRO A 398 3.98 27.34 20.15
CA PRO A 398 4.46 26.00 19.87
C PRO A 398 5.98 26.02 19.72
N SER A 399 6.65 25.04 20.32
CA SER A 399 8.09 24.82 20.22
C SER A 399 8.54 24.00 19.01
N SER A 400 7.66 23.72 18.06
CA SER A 400 8.01 23.02 16.81
C SER A 400 7.81 23.90 15.58
N PRO A 401 8.68 23.77 14.57
CA PRO A 401 8.69 24.68 13.44
C PRO A 401 7.59 24.38 12.42
N ARG A 402 6.88 25.42 12.06
CA ARG A 402 6.21 25.61 10.78
C ARG A 402 4.77 25.15 10.62
N TRP A 403 3.88 25.66 11.44
CA TRP A 403 2.50 25.82 11.00
C TRP A 403 2.31 27.27 10.53
N HIS A 404 2.13 27.50 9.22
CA HIS A 404 1.87 28.82 8.68
C HIS A 404 0.39 28.98 8.32
N ALA A 405 -0.24 30.02 8.82
CA ALA A 405 -1.59 30.39 8.42
C ALA A 405 -1.65 30.79 6.94
N TRP A 406 -2.65 30.28 6.25
CA TRP A 406 -2.92 30.57 4.84
C TRP A 406 -3.31 32.06 4.66
N ARG A 407 -2.58 32.81 3.81
CA ARG A 407 -3.02 34.11 3.31
C ARG A 407 -3.86 33.87 2.06
N ARG A 408 -5.10 34.41 2.02
CA ARG A 408 -5.83 34.51 0.76
C ARG A 408 -4.93 35.17 -0.28
N PRO A 409 -4.82 34.65 -1.51
CA PRO A 409 -4.17 35.36 -2.58
C PRO A 409 -4.95 36.65 -2.82
N ARG A 410 -4.26 37.80 -2.88
CA ARG A 410 -4.86 39.05 -3.32
C ARG A 410 -5.38 38.83 -4.73
N ARG A 411 -6.68 39.06 -4.94
CA ARG A 411 -7.27 39.11 -6.29
C ARG A 411 -6.46 40.09 -7.12
N ALA A 412 -5.87 39.58 -8.21
CA ALA A 412 -5.40 40.45 -9.28
C ALA A 412 -6.63 41.11 -9.93
N PRO A 413 -6.59 42.39 -10.28
CA PRO A 413 -7.71 43.04 -10.95
C PRO A 413 -7.87 42.50 -12.37
N GLY A 414 -9.03 41.97 -12.66
CA GLY A 414 -9.69 41.97 -13.95
C GLY A 414 -9.18 41.06 -15.06
N LYS A 415 -9.79 39.86 -15.17
CA LYS A 415 -10.19 39.33 -16.50
C LYS A 415 -11.54 38.64 -16.37
N PRO A 416 -12.48 38.79 -17.30
CA PRO A 416 -13.82 38.20 -17.22
C PRO A 416 -13.75 36.68 -17.47
N LEU A 417 -14.53 35.93 -16.70
CA LEU A 417 -14.78 34.50 -16.87
C LEU A 417 -15.67 34.31 -18.12
N ASN A 418 -15.17 33.64 -19.12
CA ASN A 418 -15.99 33.00 -20.13
C ASN A 418 -16.57 31.72 -19.54
N THR A 419 -17.88 31.74 -19.34
CA THR A 419 -18.71 30.57 -19.11
C THR A 419 -18.83 29.78 -20.40
N THR A 420 -18.38 28.57 -20.43
CA THR A 420 -18.87 27.55 -21.34
C THR A 420 -19.06 26.26 -20.55
N SER A 421 -20.30 25.86 -20.52
CA SER A 421 -20.85 24.62 -20.02
C SER A 421 -20.30 23.41 -20.80
N CYS A 422 -19.91 22.36 -20.13
CA CYS A 422 -20.36 20.96 -20.26
C CYS A 422 -19.87 20.18 -19.06
#